data_d592f2e0236561934eb98addbfe8bf4b
#
_entry.id   d592f2e0236561934eb98addbfe8bf4b
#
_cell.length_a   1.000
_cell.length_b   1.000
_cell.length_c   1.000
_cell.angle_alpha   90.00
_cell.angle_beta   90.00
_cell.angle_gamma   90.00
#
_symmetry.space_group_name_H-M   'P 1'
#
loop_
_entity.id
_entity.type
_entity.pdbx_description
1 polymer ?
#
loop_
_entity_poly.entity_id
_entity_poly.type
_entity_poly.pdbx_seq_one_letter_code
_entity_poly.pdbx_strand_id
1 'polypeptide(L)'
;MRKLKRLTLGVLLAFLLVSCQSYKKVPYLQDTAFVNDTEQSVRQTGVKVMPKDLLTIAVSCSTPELAAPFNLVNSGTASGTEGKMVGQGNASPALQQYLVDNQGNINFPVLGEIHVGGLTKLEIENLIIDKLKGYLKEAPLVTVRIVNYRISVLGEVAKPGSFVISNEKINLLEALAMAGDLTIYGMRDNVKLIRTGQDNKQEIITVSYTHLQ
;
A
#
# COMPACT_ATOMS: atom_id res chain seq x y z
N MET A 1 33.23 -2.25 -61.48
CA MET A 1 32.54 -1.29 -60.60
C MET A 1 31.06 -1.65 -60.37
N ARG A 2 30.25 -2.01 -61.34
CA ARG A 2 28.81 -2.34 -61.18
C ARG A 2 28.57 -3.61 -60.32
N LYS A 3 29.40 -4.65 -60.44
CA LYS A 3 29.28 -5.90 -59.66
C LYS A 3 29.59 -5.67 -58.18
N LEU A 4 30.58 -4.84 -57.88
CA LEU A 4 30.99 -4.50 -56.52
C LEU A 4 29.86 -3.69 -55.79
N LYS A 5 29.23 -2.72 -56.50
CA LYS A 5 28.11 -1.93 -55.95
C LYS A 5 26.87 -2.82 -55.67
N ARG A 6 26.60 -3.86 -56.47
CA ARG A 6 25.53 -4.81 -56.22
C ARG A 6 25.82 -5.72 -55.03
N LEU A 7 27.07 -6.11 -54.85
CA LEU A 7 27.51 -6.91 -53.68
C LEU A 7 27.40 -6.11 -52.38
N THR A 8 27.87 -4.86 -52.38
CA THR A 8 27.74 -3.99 -51.18
C THR A 8 26.30 -3.67 -50.83
N LEU A 9 25.43 -3.47 -51.83
CA LEU A 9 24.01 -3.25 -51.62
C LEU A 9 23.32 -4.50 -51.02
N GLY A 10 23.71 -5.70 -51.47
CA GLY A 10 23.18 -6.97 -50.93
C GLY A 10 23.59 -7.22 -49.48
N VAL A 11 24.86 -6.91 -49.13
CA VAL A 11 25.36 -7.00 -47.75
C VAL A 11 24.65 -5.99 -46.83
N LEU A 12 24.45 -4.76 -47.30
CA LEU A 12 23.70 -3.73 -46.53
C LEU A 12 22.26 -4.12 -46.29
N LEU A 13 21.58 -4.73 -47.28
CA LEU A 13 20.21 -5.22 -47.19
C LEU A 13 20.12 -6.39 -46.20
N ALA A 14 21.11 -7.29 -46.20
CA ALA A 14 21.16 -8.43 -45.27
C ALA A 14 21.33 -7.98 -43.80
N PHE A 15 22.08 -6.88 -43.53
CA PHE A 15 22.21 -6.30 -42.20
C PHE A 15 20.90 -5.70 -41.67
N LEU A 16 20.01 -5.23 -42.53
CA LEU A 16 18.71 -4.67 -42.11
C LEU A 16 17.70 -5.75 -41.65
N LEU A 17 17.95 -7.03 -41.97
CA LEU A 17 17.04 -8.12 -41.64
C LEU A 17 17.35 -8.80 -40.28
N VAL A 18 18.41 -8.41 -39.57
CA VAL A 18 18.85 -9.03 -38.29
C VAL A 18 18.25 -8.34 -37.05
N SER A 19 17.37 -7.33 -37.23
CA SER A 19 16.74 -6.64 -36.10
C SER A 19 15.50 -7.34 -35.59
N CYS A 20 15.61 -8.63 -35.20
CA CYS A 20 14.57 -9.30 -34.44
C CYS A 20 14.90 -9.24 -32.94
N GLN A 21 14.34 -8.28 -32.24
CA GLN A 21 14.42 -8.25 -30.79
C GLN A 21 13.50 -9.33 -30.21
N SER A 22 14.07 -10.19 -29.36
CA SER A 22 13.36 -11.31 -28.76
C SER A 22 12.20 -10.80 -27.88
N TYR A 23 10.94 -11.06 -28.27
CA TYR A 23 9.74 -10.74 -27.51
C TYR A 23 9.59 -11.56 -26.21
N LYS A 24 10.49 -12.52 -25.95
CA LYS A 24 10.46 -13.41 -24.78
C LYS A 24 10.51 -12.72 -23.41
N LYS A 25 10.88 -11.44 -23.37
CA LYS A 25 10.96 -10.65 -22.12
C LYS A 25 9.72 -9.81 -21.86
N VAL A 26 8.72 -9.84 -22.72
CA VAL A 26 7.52 -9.00 -22.61
C VAL A 26 6.37 -9.65 -21.84
N PRO A 27 6.04 -10.94 -22.03
CA PRO A 27 4.96 -11.59 -21.27
C PRO A 27 5.31 -11.76 -19.80
N TYR A 28 4.29 -11.67 -18.94
CA TYR A 28 4.37 -11.97 -17.51
C TYR A 28 4.25 -13.47 -17.26
N LEU A 29 4.86 -13.95 -16.18
CA LEU A 29 4.61 -15.28 -15.58
C LEU A 29 4.69 -16.45 -16.58
N GLN A 30 5.78 -16.53 -17.34
CA GLN A 30 5.93 -17.55 -18.38
C GLN A 30 6.06 -18.97 -17.83
N ASP A 31 6.53 -19.14 -16.60
CA ASP A 31 6.82 -20.45 -15.97
C ASP A 31 5.81 -20.77 -14.86
N THR A 32 4.51 -20.69 -15.15
CA THR A 32 3.46 -20.99 -14.16
C THR A 32 3.31 -22.47 -13.81
N ALA A 33 4.00 -23.37 -14.52
CA ALA A 33 3.92 -24.83 -14.30
C ALA A 33 4.45 -25.27 -12.92
N PHE A 34 5.29 -24.48 -12.26
CA PHE A 34 5.91 -24.81 -10.98
C PHE A 34 5.17 -24.27 -9.75
N VAL A 35 4.04 -23.57 -9.92
CA VAL A 35 3.33 -22.91 -8.80
C VAL A 35 2.56 -23.90 -7.93
N ASN A 36 2.41 -25.15 -8.35
CA ASN A 36 1.55 -26.14 -7.67
C ASN A 36 2.19 -26.88 -6.49
N ASP A 37 3.49 -26.76 -6.24
CA ASP A 37 4.18 -27.60 -5.24
C ASP A 37 4.71 -26.86 -4.02
N THR A 38 4.57 -25.54 -3.95
CA THR A 38 4.99 -24.82 -2.76
C THR A 38 3.79 -24.15 -2.12
N GLU A 39 3.07 -24.91 -1.26
CA GLU A 39 2.33 -24.28 -0.16
C GLU A 39 3.30 -23.49 0.72
N GLN A 40 3.86 -22.43 0.18
CA GLN A 40 4.37 -21.37 1.02
C GLN A 40 3.14 -20.79 1.71
N SER A 41 2.85 -21.33 2.89
CA SER A 41 2.00 -20.66 3.87
C SER A 41 2.59 -19.25 4.02
N VAL A 42 2.07 -18.33 3.22
CA VAL A 42 2.30 -16.89 3.43
C VAL A 42 1.80 -16.67 4.84
N ARG A 43 2.72 -16.70 5.82
CA ARG A 43 2.42 -16.24 7.17
C ARG A 43 1.86 -14.85 6.97
N GLN A 44 0.56 -14.71 7.15
CA GLN A 44 -0.11 -13.44 7.15
C GLN A 44 0.31 -12.72 8.43
N THR A 45 1.56 -12.29 8.46
CA THR A 45 2.03 -11.37 9.48
C THR A 45 1.29 -10.07 9.21
N GLY A 46 0.33 -9.76 10.06
CA GLY A 46 -0.45 -8.51 9.94
C GLY A 46 0.50 -7.31 9.83
N VAL A 47 0.08 -6.30 9.08
CA VAL A 47 0.82 -5.04 8.98
C VAL A 47 0.98 -4.48 10.39
N LYS A 48 2.22 -4.16 10.77
CA LYS A 48 2.54 -3.52 12.05
C LYS A 48 2.49 -2.01 11.90
N VAL A 49 1.92 -1.38 12.90
CA VAL A 49 1.84 0.09 12.98
C VAL A 49 3.23 0.67 13.20
N MET A 50 3.54 1.71 12.45
CA MET A 50 4.81 2.44 12.50
C MET A 50 4.60 3.89 12.95
N PRO A 51 5.65 4.56 13.48
CA PRO A 51 5.62 6.00 13.69
C PRO A 51 5.17 6.76 12.43
N LYS A 52 4.32 7.77 12.60
CA LYS A 52 3.66 8.58 11.55
C LYS A 52 2.53 7.88 10.81
N ASP A 53 2.15 6.68 11.21
CA ASP A 53 0.90 6.12 10.73
C ASP A 53 -0.29 6.90 11.28
N LEU A 54 -1.35 6.96 10.49
CA LEU A 54 -2.59 7.62 10.84
C LEU A 54 -3.67 6.56 11.04
N LEU A 55 -4.17 6.45 12.26
CA LEU A 55 -5.13 5.44 12.65
C LEU A 55 -6.53 6.03 12.79
N THR A 56 -7.55 5.31 12.37
CA THR A 56 -8.93 5.52 12.78
C THR A 56 -9.33 4.38 13.71
N ILE A 57 -9.84 4.72 14.88
CA ILE A 57 -10.27 3.76 15.89
C ILE A 57 -11.75 4.01 16.18
N ALA A 58 -12.58 2.97 16.00
CA ALA A 58 -13.99 2.99 16.29
C ALA A 58 -14.30 2.05 17.44
N VAL A 59 -15.01 2.53 18.43
CA VAL A 59 -15.53 1.74 19.57
C VAL A 59 -17.03 1.63 19.42
N SER A 60 -17.57 0.42 19.47
CA SER A 60 -19.00 0.15 19.41
C SER A 60 -19.44 -0.69 20.59
N CYS A 61 -20.57 -0.34 21.20
CA CYS A 61 -21.21 -1.04 22.31
C CYS A 61 -22.68 -1.29 21.96
N SER A 62 -23.36 -2.18 22.70
CA SER A 62 -24.80 -2.39 22.57
C SER A 62 -25.59 -1.09 22.81
N THR A 63 -25.10 -0.24 23.70
CA THR A 63 -25.64 1.09 23.98
C THR A 63 -24.72 2.14 23.40
N PRO A 64 -25.10 2.80 22.27
CA PRO A 64 -24.22 3.74 21.57
C PRO A 64 -23.74 4.93 22.41
N GLU A 65 -24.55 5.40 23.38
CA GLU A 65 -24.22 6.49 24.26
C GLU A 65 -22.99 6.19 25.13
N LEU A 66 -22.77 4.92 25.50
CA LEU A 66 -21.58 4.51 26.26
C LEU A 66 -20.31 4.55 25.45
N ALA A 67 -20.41 4.41 24.13
CA ALA A 67 -19.27 4.48 23.22
C ALA A 67 -18.92 5.92 22.81
N ALA A 68 -19.85 6.87 22.93
CA ALA A 68 -19.69 8.25 22.46
C ALA A 68 -18.43 8.94 22.99
N PRO A 69 -18.03 8.83 24.27
CA PRO A 69 -16.83 9.47 24.79
C PRO A 69 -15.52 9.00 24.13
N PHE A 70 -15.52 7.80 23.54
CA PHE A 70 -14.36 7.18 22.90
C PHE A 70 -14.30 7.44 21.40
N ASN A 71 -15.43 7.90 20.81
CA ASN A 71 -15.57 8.15 19.36
C ASN A 71 -15.64 9.65 19.08
N LEU A 72 -14.54 10.35 19.21
CA LEU A 72 -14.51 11.77 18.84
C LEU A 72 -14.74 11.91 17.34
N VAL A 73 -15.64 12.79 16.96
CA VAL A 73 -15.89 13.15 15.57
C VAL A 73 -15.30 14.52 15.28
N ASN A 74 -14.54 14.62 14.21
CA ASN A 74 -14.13 15.90 13.68
C ASN A 74 -15.35 16.52 13.00
N SER A 75 -16.04 17.41 13.70
CA SER A 75 -16.94 18.36 13.04
C SER A 75 -16.06 19.28 12.23
N GLY A 76 -15.84 18.93 10.96
CA GLY A 76 -15.08 19.76 10.04
C GLY A 76 -15.76 21.11 9.90
N THR A 77 -15.37 22.07 10.73
CA THR A 77 -15.44 23.47 10.35
C THR A 77 -14.49 23.58 9.15
N ALA A 78 -15.06 23.58 7.96
CA ALA A 78 -14.37 24.06 6.79
C ALA A 78 -13.93 25.50 7.14
N SER A 79 -12.66 25.65 7.56
CA SER A 79 -12.00 26.94 7.66
C SER A 79 -11.84 27.43 6.22
N GLY A 80 -12.95 27.92 5.66
CA GLY A 80 -12.98 28.63 4.40
C GLY A 80 -12.42 30.01 4.61
N THR A 81 -11.29 30.27 4.04
CA THR A 81 -10.88 31.58 3.59
C THR A 81 -12.07 32.26 2.89
N GLU A 82 -12.35 33.49 3.26
CA GLU A 82 -13.47 34.30 2.83
C GLU A 82 -13.88 34.14 1.36
N GLY A 83 -15.17 33.89 1.12
CA GLY A 83 -15.83 34.26 -0.12
C GLY A 83 -16.14 33.16 -1.12
N LYS A 84 -16.88 32.11 -0.74
CA LYS A 84 -17.91 31.52 -1.60
C LYS A 84 -18.75 30.50 -0.80
N MET A 85 -20.03 30.84 -0.59
CA MET A 85 -21.05 29.85 -0.21
C MET A 85 -21.14 28.80 -1.33
N VAL A 86 -20.51 27.68 -1.14
CA VAL A 86 -20.76 26.47 -1.94
C VAL A 86 -21.46 25.49 -1.02
N GLY A 87 -22.62 25.08 -1.48
CA GLY A 87 -23.63 24.23 -0.90
C GLY A 87 -23.26 23.37 0.31
N GLN A 88 -24.17 23.36 1.28
CA GLN A 88 -24.25 22.43 2.39
C GLN A 88 -24.24 20.97 1.88
N GLY A 89 -23.06 20.45 1.53
CA GLY A 89 -22.86 19.03 1.39
C GLY A 89 -22.87 18.43 2.79
N ASN A 90 -23.78 17.50 3.06
CA ASN A 90 -23.79 16.67 4.25
C ASN A 90 -22.45 15.93 4.37
N ALA A 91 -21.44 16.57 4.92
CA ALA A 91 -20.23 15.88 5.34
C ALA A 91 -20.64 15.00 6.52
N SER A 92 -20.76 13.68 6.28
CA SER A 92 -20.93 12.72 7.35
C SER A 92 -19.83 12.93 8.39
N PRO A 93 -20.16 12.99 9.69
CA PRO A 93 -19.17 13.18 10.74
C PRO A 93 -18.10 12.07 10.63
N ALA A 94 -16.87 12.47 10.34
CA ALA A 94 -15.76 11.55 10.26
C ALA A 94 -15.17 11.32 11.65
N LEU A 95 -14.88 10.07 11.99
CA LEU A 95 -14.15 9.76 13.22
C LEU A 95 -12.81 10.47 13.24
N GLN A 96 -12.40 10.88 14.44
CA GLN A 96 -11.07 11.47 14.65
C GLN A 96 -9.99 10.48 14.25
N GLN A 97 -8.95 11.01 13.62
CA GLN A 97 -7.76 10.25 13.25
C GLN A 97 -6.66 10.49 14.29
N TYR A 98 -5.94 9.44 14.63
CA TYR A 98 -4.87 9.45 15.62
C TYR A 98 -3.52 9.27 14.92
N LEU A 99 -2.66 10.28 15.00
CA LEU A 99 -1.30 10.20 14.47
C LEU A 99 -0.42 9.47 15.48
N VAL A 100 0.26 8.43 15.03
CA VAL A 100 1.27 7.72 15.82
C VAL A 100 2.53 8.59 15.92
N ASP A 101 2.95 8.90 17.12
CA ASP A 101 4.14 9.71 17.37
C ASP A 101 5.45 8.96 17.08
N ASN A 102 6.59 9.63 17.29
CA ASN A 102 7.91 9.03 17.04
C ASN A 102 8.28 7.92 18.03
N GLN A 103 7.63 7.87 19.19
CA GLN A 103 7.77 6.85 20.22
C GLN A 103 6.81 5.66 20.00
N GLY A 104 5.92 5.74 19.02
CA GLY A 104 4.91 4.72 18.74
C GLY A 104 3.64 4.86 19.57
N ASN A 105 3.37 6.03 20.15
CA ASN A 105 2.20 6.26 21.00
C ASN A 105 1.10 7.03 20.24
N ILE A 106 -0.14 6.86 20.67
CA ILE A 106 -1.30 7.68 20.31
C ILE A 106 -1.92 8.24 21.59
N ASN A 107 -2.56 9.40 21.48
CA ASN A 107 -3.38 9.96 22.57
C ASN A 107 -4.85 9.63 22.31
N PHE A 108 -5.37 8.63 23.04
CA PHE A 108 -6.75 8.14 22.86
C PHE A 108 -7.68 8.74 23.91
N PRO A 109 -8.92 9.15 23.56
CA PRO A 109 -9.86 9.77 24.49
C PRO A 109 -10.09 8.90 25.72
N VAL A 110 -10.17 9.53 26.88
CA VAL A 110 -10.41 8.90 28.20
C VAL A 110 -9.27 8.01 28.67
N LEU A 111 -8.63 7.22 27.78
CA LEU A 111 -7.55 6.29 28.12
C LEU A 111 -6.17 6.97 28.17
N GLY A 112 -6.04 8.16 27.56
CA GLY A 112 -4.77 8.89 27.47
C GLY A 112 -3.79 8.29 26.48
N GLU A 113 -2.51 8.28 26.83
CA GLU A 113 -1.44 7.78 25.98
C GLU A 113 -1.41 6.25 25.93
N ILE A 114 -1.38 5.70 24.70
CA ILE A 114 -1.34 4.26 24.45
C ILE A 114 -0.21 3.96 23.47
N HIS A 115 0.66 3.01 23.81
CA HIS A 115 1.70 2.54 22.93
C HIS A 115 1.11 1.53 21.91
N VAL A 116 1.21 1.86 20.62
CA VAL A 116 0.70 1.06 19.51
C VAL A 116 1.78 0.71 18.49
N GLY A 117 2.95 1.31 18.57
CA GLY A 117 4.06 1.08 17.66
C GLY A 117 4.54 -0.37 17.68
N GLY A 118 4.75 -0.95 16.50
CA GLY A 118 5.17 -2.36 16.34
C GLY A 118 4.08 -3.40 16.57
N LEU A 119 2.87 -2.99 16.99
CA LEU A 119 1.71 -3.87 17.15
C LEU A 119 0.96 -4.00 15.83
N THR A 120 0.29 -5.13 15.66
CA THR A 120 -0.68 -5.35 14.60
C THR A 120 -2.05 -4.75 14.98
N LYS A 121 -2.94 -4.55 14.03
CA LYS A 121 -4.30 -4.06 14.29
C LYS A 121 -5.02 -4.88 15.36
N LEU A 122 -4.95 -6.20 15.26
CA LEU A 122 -5.62 -7.10 16.20
C LEU A 122 -5.06 -6.95 17.63
N GLU A 123 -3.75 -6.78 17.77
CA GLU A 123 -3.11 -6.54 19.06
C GLU A 123 -3.56 -5.21 19.66
N ILE A 124 -3.70 -4.16 18.83
CA ILE A 124 -4.18 -2.84 19.26
C ILE A 124 -5.66 -2.91 19.66
N GLU A 125 -6.50 -3.59 18.88
CA GLU A 125 -7.91 -3.82 19.19
C GLU A 125 -8.05 -4.49 20.55
N ASN A 126 -7.33 -5.58 20.79
CA ASN A 126 -7.33 -6.29 22.07
C ASN A 126 -6.81 -5.42 23.22
N LEU A 127 -5.73 -4.66 23.01
CA LEU A 127 -5.17 -3.75 24.00
C LEU A 127 -6.18 -2.68 24.43
N ILE A 128 -6.91 -2.10 23.47
CA ILE A 128 -7.94 -1.10 23.74
C ILE A 128 -9.14 -1.73 24.45
N ILE A 129 -9.61 -2.90 24.01
CA ILE A 129 -10.69 -3.65 24.68
C ILE A 129 -10.33 -3.90 26.14
N ASP A 130 -9.09 -4.36 26.43
CA ASP A 130 -8.67 -4.64 27.80
C ASP A 130 -8.64 -3.37 28.67
N LYS A 131 -8.19 -2.25 28.12
CA LYS A 131 -8.21 -0.96 28.83
C LYS A 131 -9.63 -0.44 29.06
N LEU A 132 -10.56 -0.71 28.14
CA LEU A 132 -11.96 -0.27 28.25
C LEU A 132 -12.77 -1.09 29.26
N LYS A 133 -12.34 -2.29 29.67
CA LYS A 133 -13.02 -3.11 30.68
C LYS A 133 -13.23 -2.38 32.01
N GLY A 134 -12.37 -1.40 32.33
CA GLY A 134 -12.53 -0.57 33.54
C GLY A 134 -13.64 0.49 33.42
N TYR A 135 -14.08 0.83 32.23
CA TYR A 135 -15.03 1.89 31.93
C TYR A 135 -16.38 1.37 31.45
N LEU A 136 -16.40 0.22 30.79
CA LEU A 136 -17.57 -0.39 30.18
C LEU A 136 -17.92 -1.71 30.88
N LYS A 137 -19.17 -1.91 31.20
CA LYS A 137 -19.66 -3.16 31.82
C LYS A 137 -19.71 -4.33 30.86
N GLU A 138 -19.86 -4.04 29.57
CA GLU A 138 -19.89 -5.02 28.48
C GLU A 138 -18.62 -4.89 27.62
N ALA A 139 -18.25 -5.99 26.97
CA ALA A 139 -17.09 -5.98 26.06
C ALA A 139 -17.44 -5.19 24.80
N PRO A 140 -16.73 -4.07 24.51
CA PRO A 140 -16.94 -3.30 23.30
C PRO A 140 -16.34 -4.00 22.07
N LEU A 141 -16.90 -3.73 20.90
CA LEU A 141 -16.25 -4.01 19.63
C LEU A 141 -15.33 -2.82 19.29
N VAL A 142 -14.06 -3.09 19.12
CA VAL A 142 -13.06 -2.09 18.69
C VAL A 142 -12.60 -2.44 17.29
N THR A 143 -12.58 -1.46 16.39
CA THR A 143 -12.09 -1.61 15.02
C THR A 143 -10.99 -0.59 14.77
N VAL A 144 -9.82 -1.05 14.36
CA VAL A 144 -8.66 -0.23 14.02
C VAL A 144 -8.38 -0.27 12.52
N ARG A 145 -8.15 0.89 11.90
CA ARG A 145 -7.77 1.01 10.48
C ARG A 145 -6.61 1.98 10.32
N ILE A 146 -5.67 1.63 9.45
CA ILE A 146 -4.59 2.52 9.02
C ILE A 146 -5.11 3.27 7.77
N VAL A 147 -5.19 4.60 7.83
CA VAL A 147 -5.82 5.40 6.75
C VAL A 147 -4.82 6.02 5.78
N ASN A 148 -3.54 6.08 6.14
CA ASN A 148 -2.50 6.64 5.29
C ASN A 148 -1.60 5.57 4.63
N TYR A 149 -2.07 4.32 4.56
CA TYR A 149 -1.30 3.27 3.90
C TYR A 149 -1.17 3.57 2.41
N ARG A 150 0.06 3.75 1.96
CA ARG A 150 0.37 4.14 0.57
C ARG A 150 1.60 3.43 0.06
N ILE A 151 1.64 3.26 -1.26
CA ILE A 151 2.82 2.80 -1.98
C ILE A 151 3.27 3.87 -2.97
N SER A 152 4.53 3.83 -3.35
CA SER A 152 5.07 4.68 -4.41
C SER A 152 5.64 3.80 -5.51
N VAL A 153 5.19 4.02 -6.74
CA VAL A 153 5.69 3.34 -7.93
C VAL A 153 6.43 4.35 -8.78
N LEU A 154 7.69 4.07 -9.05
CA LEU A 154 8.60 4.95 -9.78
C LEU A 154 9.31 4.17 -10.89
N GLY A 155 9.76 4.88 -11.92
CA GLY A 155 10.52 4.34 -13.04
C GLY A 155 9.69 4.26 -14.32
N GLU A 156 9.99 3.29 -15.17
CA GLU A 156 9.40 3.11 -16.49
C GLU A 156 8.01 2.45 -16.42
N VAL A 157 7.06 3.15 -15.81
CA VAL A 157 5.63 2.81 -15.74
C VAL A 157 4.79 3.89 -16.41
N ALA A 158 3.58 3.55 -16.83
CA ALA A 158 2.71 4.49 -17.55
C ALA A 158 2.29 5.69 -16.67
N LYS A 159 2.11 5.48 -15.35
CA LYS A 159 1.68 6.51 -14.38
C LYS A 159 2.49 6.39 -13.09
N PRO A 160 3.73 6.91 -13.06
CA PRO A 160 4.50 6.93 -11.82
C PRO A 160 3.82 7.82 -10.78
N GLY A 161 3.85 7.43 -9.51
CA GLY A 161 3.21 8.20 -8.45
C GLY A 161 3.07 7.45 -7.14
N SER A 162 2.39 8.09 -6.19
CA SER A 162 2.03 7.51 -4.90
C SER A 162 0.54 7.18 -4.88
N PHE A 163 0.22 5.95 -4.51
CA PHE A 163 -1.14 5.40 -4.49
C PHE A 163 -1.57 5.06 -3.07
N VAL A 164 -2.77 5.49 -2.68
CA VAL A 164 -3.37 5.13 -1.40
C VAL A 164 -4.06 3.78 -1.53
N ILE A 165 -3.82 2.88 -0.58
CA ILE A 165 -4.33 1.51 -0.58
C ILE A 165 -5.32 1.34 0.56
N SER A 166 -6.59 1.16 0.23
CA SER A 166 -7.67 1.06 1.22
C SER A 166 -7.66 -0.24 2.03
N ASN A 167 -7.12 -1.32 1.47
CA ASN A 167 -7.15 -2.65 2.08
C ASN A 167 -5.91 -2.96 2.93
N GLU A 168 -4.98 -1.99 3.10
CA GLU A 168 -3.73 -2.15 3.86
C GLU A 168 -2.88 -3.35 3.41
N LYS A 169 -3.19 -3.90 2.24
CA LYS A 169 -2.50 -5.03 1.63
C LYS A 169 -2.53 -4.86 0.11
N ILE A 170 -1.40 -5.03 -0.51
CA ILE A 170 -1.26 -4.99 -1.96
C ILE A 170 -0.14 -5.93 -2.37
N ASN A 171 -0.31 -6.61 -3.47
CA ASN A 171 0.77 -7.34 -4.10
C ASN A 171 1.47 -6.47 -5.17
N LEU A 172 2.62 -6.91 -5.63
CA LEU A 172 3.45 -6.14 -6.53
C LEU A 172 2.84 -6.01 -7.94
N LEU A 173 2.07 -7.03 -8.39
CA LEU A 173 1.34 -6.97 -9.67
C LEU A 173 0.19 -5.95 -9.61
N GLU A 174 -0.55 -5.91 -8.50
CA GLU A 174 -1.59 -4.90 -8.26
C GLU A 174 -0.98 -3.50 -8.23
N ALA A 175 0.19 -3.32 -7.60
CA ALA A 175 0.89 -2.05 -7.58
C ALA A 175 1.27 -1.57 -8.99
N LEU A 176 1.78 -2.47 -9.84
CA LEU A 176 2.09 -2.17 -11.24
C LEU A 176 0.82 -1.88 -12.04
N ALA A 177 -0.26 -2.64 -11.83
CA ALA A 177 -1.54 -2.41 -12.49
C ALA A 177 -2.12 -1.02 -12.16
N MET A 178 -2.02 -0.56 -10.90
CA MET A 178 -2.41 0.80 -10.50
C MET A 178 -1.58 1.88 -11.21
N ALA A 179 -0.29 1.61 -11.44
CA ALA A 179 0.61 2.48 -12.19
C ALA A 179 0.43 2.38 -13.72
N GLY A 180 -0.50 1.55 -14.22
CA GLY A 180 -0.81 1.37 -15.64
C GLY A 180 0.21 0.52 -16.38
N ASP A 181 0.88 -0.38 -15.67
CA ASP A 181 1.91 -1.29 -16.15
C ASP A 181 3.26 -0.61 -16.50
N LEU A 182 4.26 -1.44 -16.70
CA LEU A 182 5.57 -1.05 -17.22
C LEU A 182 5.45 -0.62 -18.69
N THR A 183 6.17 0.42 -19.08
CA THR A 183 6.28 0.82 -20.48
C THR A 183 7.06 -0.21 -21.29
N ILE A 184 7.14 -0.02 -22.60
CA ILE A 184 7.96 -0.88 -23.49
C ILE A 184 9.46 -0.84 -23.14
N TYR A 185 9.91 0.19 -22.41
CA TYR A 185 11.29 0.36 -21.94
C TYR A 185 11.49 -0.20 -20.53
N GLY A 186 10.40 -0.54 -19.82
CA GLY A 186 10.47 -1.08 -18.46
C GLY A 186 11.02 -2.50 -18.42
N MET A 187 12.00 -2.73 -17.55
CA MET A 187 12.65 -4.03 -17.37
C MET A 187 11.81 -4.92 -16.45
N ARG A 188 11.07 -5.87 -17.02
CA ARG A 188 10.20 -6.80 -16.28
C ARG A 188 10.98 -7.86 -15.49
N ASP A 189 12.22 -8.08 -15.83
CA ASP A 189 13.13 -9.01 -15.16
C ASP A 189 13.94 -8.37 -14.02
N ASN A 190 13.79 -7.05 -13.79
CA ASN A 190 14.58 -6.31 -12.81
C ASN A 190 13.76 -5.24 -12.07
N VAL A 191 12.62 -5.64 -11.51
CA VAL A 191 11.81 -4.74 -10.69
C VAL A 191 12.36 -4.74 -9.26
N LYS A 192 12.62 -3.55 -8.71
CA LYS A 192 13.08 -3.38 -7.33
C LYS A 192 11.90 -3.11 -6.40
N LEU A 193 11.70 -3.99 -5.44
CA LEU A 193 10.80 -3.77 -4.32
C LEU A 193 11.61 -3.26 -3.14
N ILE A 194 11.31 -2.04 -2.69
CA ILE A 194 11.89 -1.43 -1.50
C ILE A 194 10.83 -1.44 -0.42
N ARG A 195 11.09 -2.10 0.69
CA ARG A 195 10.18 -2.15 1.83
C ARG A 195 10.96 -1.98 3.15
N THR A 196 10.27 -1.51 4.16
CA THR A 196 10.81 -1.48 5.53
C THR A 196 10.47 -2.81 6.21
N GLY A 197 11.48 -3.52 6.66
CA GLY A 197 11.33 -4.78 7.39
C GLY A 197 10.85 -4.55 8.83
N GLN A 198 10.62 -5.65 9.56
CA GLN A 198 10.14 -5.61 10.95
C GLN A 198 11.14 -4.98 11.93
N ASP A 199 12.41 -4.99 11.59
CA ASP A 199 13.52 -4.39 12.34
C ASP A 199 13.76 -2.91 11.96
N ASN A 200 12.81 -2.27 11.28
CA ASN A 200 12.87 -0.91 10.77
C ASN A 200 14.03 -0.65 9.78
N LYS A 201 14.61 -1.71 9.19
CA LYS A 201 15.61 -1.59 8.14
C LYS A 201 14.96 -1.66 6.78
N GLN A 202 15.52 -0.90 5.83
CA GLN A 202 15.10 -1.00 4.44
C GLN A 202 15.68 -2.25 3.78
N GLU A 203 14.81 -3.02 3.17
CA GLU A 203 15.14 -4.20 2.38
C GLU A 203 14.87 -3.91 0.91
N ILE A 204 15.81 -4.25 0.04
CA ILE A 204 15.68 -4.11 -1.41
C ILE A 204 15.67 -5.52 -2.01
N ILE A 205 14.54 -5.89 -2.60
CA ILE A 205 14.33 -7.19 -3.24
C ILE A 205 14.23 -6.96 -4.74
N THR A 206 14.99 -7.75 -5.52
CA THR A 206 14.85 -7.77 -6.97
C THR A 206 13.84 -8.84 -7.35
N VAL A 207 12.82 -8.46 -8.10
CA VAL A 207 11.77 -9.36 -8.57
C VAL A 207 11.79 -9.42 -10.08
N SER A 208 11.77 -10.63 -10.63
CA SER A 208 11.56 -10.89 -12.06
C SER A 208 10.10 -11.27 -12.29
N TYR A 209 9.45 -10.63 -13.25
CA TYR A 209 8.09 -10.96 -13.67
C TYR A 209 8.04 -11.80 -14.94
N THR A 210 9.17 -11.96 -15.61
CA THR A 210 9.25 -12.84 -16.80
C THR A 210 9.31 -14.30 -16.40
N HIS A 211 9.95 -14.60 -15.25
CA HIS A 211 10.11 -15.95 -14.70
C HIS A 211 9.85 -15.91 -13.20
N LEU A 212 9.10 -16.90 -12.69
CA LEU A 212 8.98 -17.17 -11.25
C LEU A 212 10.17 -18.06 -10.86
N GLN A 213 10.97 -17.60 -9.93
CA GLN A 213 12.02 -18.40 -9.28
C GLN A 213 11.57 -18.81 -7.88
#